data_cb839c1b89b5ba225379bbffa9c642f7
#
_entry.id   cb839c1b89b5ba225379bbffa9c642f7
#
_cell.length_a   1.000
_cell.length_b   1.000
_cell.length_c   1.000
_cell.angle_alpha   90.00
_cell.angle_beta   90.00
_cell.angle_gamma   90.00
#
_symmetry.space_group_name_H-M   'P 1'
#
loop_
_entity.id
_entity.type
_entity.pdbx_description
1 polymer ?
#
loop_
_entity_poly.entity_id
_entity_poly.type
_entity_poly.pdbx_seq_one_letter_code
_entity_poly.pdbx_strand_id
1 'polypeptide(L)'
;MSETTTNRTNQSATTATLAGYEIPRLGMGTMALAIEGRPSNRDQAIETIHAALDAGVRYLDTAWSYYLPSAPGTGEPEDMGYGEYLVRDALHSWHGPKDQVLVATKTGWLRTLDGNGNYGWQADARPETMIANAKESARRLGVDTLDLLYSHCNDPQVPYEDQMGALKQLVDEGVAKAVGISRIDNTDIETAHNILGDRLVAVQNQFSPVHRDPEHTLETCEKLG
;
A
#
# COMPACT_ATOMS: atom_id res chain seq x y z
N MET A 1 4.99 -56.65 7.07
CA MET A 1 5.59 -55.34 7.29
C MET A 1 4.95 -54.39 6.26
N SER A 2 4.03 -53.59 6.70
CA SER A 2 3.28 -52.65 5.83
C SER A 2 3.85 -51.28 6.08
N GLU A 3 4.56 -50.74 5.08
CA GLU A 3 5.04 -49.37 5.12
C GLU A 3 3.87 -48.42 4.81
N THR A 4 3.45 -47.68 5.83
CA THR A 4 2.50 -46.62 5.70
C THR A 4 3.21 -45.37 5.19
N THR A 5 3.17 -45.17 3.88
CA THR A 5 3.67 -43.94 3.24
C THR A 5 2.73 -42.80 3.60
N THR A 6 3.15 -41.97 4.55
CA THR A 6 2.44 -40.75 4.92
C THR A 6 2.64 -39.73 3.79
N ASN A 7 1.66 -39.61 2.93
CA ASN A 7 1.60 -38.59 1.87
C ASN A 7 1.34 -37.24 2.54
N ARG A 8 2.40 -36.50 2.92
CA ARG A 8 2.29 -35.09 3.30
C ARG A 8 2.03 -34.30 2.02
N THR A 9 0.76 -34.15 1.68
CA THR A 9 0.35 -33.11 0.73
C THR A 9 0.70 -31.75 1.35
N ASN A 10 1.80 -31.16 0.89
CA ASN A 10 2.16 -29.77 1.14
C ASN A 10 1.14 -28.89 0.37
N GLN A 11 -0.08 -28.78 0.86
CA GLN A 11 -0.97 -27.70 0.45
C GLN A 11 -0.38 -26.43 1.06
N SER A 12 0.43 -25.71 0.26
CA SER A 12 0.78 -24.32 0.61
C SER A 12 -0.54 -23.58 0.82
N ALA A 13 -0.70 -22.97 1.99
CA ALA A 13 -1.88 -22.19 2.29
C ALA A 13 -2.15 -21.20 1.15
N THR A 14 -3.33 -21.21 0.56
CA THR A 14 -3.72 -20.35 -0.56
C THR A 14 -4.03 -18.92 -0.10
N THR A 15 -4.18 -18.73 1.21
CA THR A 15 -4.47 -17.45 1.87
C THR A 15 -3.42 -17.09 2.91
N ALA A 16 -3.41 -15.82 3.32
CA ALA A 16 -2.63 -15.29 4.43
C ALA A 16 -3.48 -14.29 5.20
N THR A 17 -3.21 -14.11 6.48
CA THR A 17 -3.80 -13.04 7.29
C THR A 17 -2.96 -11.79 7.20
N LEU A 18 -3.56 -10.65 6.84
CA LEU A 18 -2.92 -9.35 6.81
C LEU A 18 -3.87 -8.28 7.35
N ALA A 19 -3.43 -7.50 8.32
CA ALA A 19 -4.24 -6.46 8.96
C ALA A 19 -5.64 -6.93 9.42
N GLY A 20 -5.75 -8.20 9.83
CA GLY A 20 -7.01 -8.83 10.27
C GLY A 20 -7.89 -9.38 9.13
N TYR A 21 -7.46 -9.28 7.88
CA TYR A 21 -8.17 -9.85 6.71
C TYR A 21 -7.54 -11.17 6.28
N GLU A 22 -8.40 -12.15 5.98
CA GLU A 22 -7.99 -13.36 5.24
C GLU A 22 -7.93 -13.02 3.75
N ILE A 23 -6.74 -12.94 3.18
CA ILE A 23 -6.52 -12.56 1.78
C ILE A 23 -5.81 -13.65 0.99
N PRO A 24 -6.09 -13.81 -0.30
CA PRO A 24 -5.25 -14.60 -1.18
C PRO A 24 -3.82 -14.05 -1.21
N ARG A 25 -2.84 -14.91 -1.49
CA ARG A 25 -1.43 -14.51 -1.57
C ARG A 25 -1.11 -13.57 -2.75
N LEU A 26 -2.07 -13.33 -3.63
CA LEU A 26 -1.94 -12.43 -4.77
C LEU A 26 -2.84 -11.20 -4.54
N GLY A 27 -2.22 -10.03 -4.47
CA GLY A 27 -2.88 -8.73 -4.44
C GLY A 27 -2.74 -7.98 -5.78
N MET A 28 -3.46 -6.88 -5.93
CA MET A 28 -3.40 -6.01 -7.10
C MET A 28 -2.84 -4.63 -6.73
N GLY A 29 -1.70 -4.26 -7.34
CA GLY A 29 -1.22 -2.88 -7.34
C GLY A 29 -1.97 -2.04 -8.39
N THR A 30 -2.43 -0.86 -8.00
CA THR A 30 -3.23 0.02 -8.86
C THR A 30 -2.43 1.15 -9.50
N MET A 31 -1.13 1.23 -9.25
CA MET A 31 -0.26 2.32 -9.74
C MET A 31 -0.38 2.50 -11.27
N ALA A 32 -0.30 1.42 -12.04
CA ALA A 32 -0.37 1.47 -13.51
C ALA A 32 -1.72 1.99 -14.05
N LEU A 33 -2.76 1.98 -13.22
CA LEU A 33 -4.07 2.53 -13.58
C LEU A 33 -4.22 4.02 -13.23
N ALA A 34 -3.21 4.63 -12.59
CA ALA A 34 -3.33 5.97 -12.01
C ALA A 34 -2.25 6.97 -12.44
N ILE A 35 -1.13 6.50 -12.98
CA ILE A 35 0.02 7.33 -13.40
C ILE A 35 0.22 7.28 -14.92
N GLU A 36 1.41 7.67 -15.40
CA GLU A 36 1.74 7.66 -16.85
C GLU A 36 1.45 6.30 -17.47
N GLY A 37 0.80 6.33 -18.62
CA GLY A 37 0.35 5.11 -19.32
C GLY A 37 -0.97 4.53 -18.80
N ARG A 38 -1.62 5.21 -17.82
CA ARG A 38 -2.96 4.82 -17.37
C ARG A 38 -3.95 4.76 -18.54
N PRO A 39 -5.01 3.94 -18.46
CA PRO A 39 -6.08 3.94 -19.43
C PRO A 39 -6.65 5.36 -19.65
N SER A 40 -6.89 5.74 -20.91
CA SER A 40 -7.49 7.03 -21.25
C SER A 40 -8.97 7.12 -20.83
N ASN A 41 -9.62 5.96 -20.70
CA ASN A 41 -10.98 5.84 -20.19
C ASN A 41 -10.94 5.32 -18.74
N ARG A 42 -11.48 6.10 -17.81
CA ARG A 42 -11.56 5.76 -16.39
C ARG A 42 -12.41 4.50 -16.13
N ASP A 43 -13.46 4.28 -16.92
CA ASP A 43 -14.31 3.09 -16.80
C ASP A 43 -13.52 1.81 -17.07
N GLN A 44 -12.58 1.82 -18.03
CA GLN A 44 -11.69 0.70 -18.29
C GLN A 44 -10.79 0.36 -17.08
N ALA A 45 -10.33 1.38 -16.36
CA ALA A 45 -9.55 1.15 -15.14
C ALA A 45 -10.43 0.55 -14.02
N ILE A 46 -11.66 1.00 -13.87
CA ILE A 46 -12.66 0.43 -12.92
C ILE A 46 -12.96 -1.03 -13.29
N GLU A 47 -13.24 -1.32 -14.55
CA GLU A 47 -13.50 -2.68 -15.05
C GLU A 47 -12.30 -3.61 -14.80
N THR A 48 -11.07 -3.10 -14.91
CA THR A 48 -9.86 -3.88 -14.60
C THR A 48 -9.81 -4.26 -13.11
N ILE A 49 -10.15 -3.34 -12.22
CA ILE A 49 -10.23 -3.63 -10.77
C ILE A 49 -11.36 -4.64 -10.50
N HIS A 50 -12.55 -4.46 -11.13
CA HIS A 50 -13.66 -5.41 -10.99
C HIS A 50 -13.26 -6.81 -11.44
N ALA A 51 -12.61 -6.94 -12.60
CA ALA A 51 -12.14 -8.24 -13.11
C ALA A 51 -11.16 -8.93 -12.14
N ALA A 52 -10.27 -8.17 -11.50
CA ALA A 52 -9.36 -8.70 -10.49
C ALA A 52 -10.12 -9.19 -9.24
N LEU A 53 -11.08 -8.39 -8.75
CA LEU A 53 -11.92 -8.75 -7.60
C LEU A 53 -12.79 -9.98 -7.89
N ASP A 54 -13.36 -10.08 -9.10
CA ASP A 54 -14.17 -11.22 -9.54
C ASP A 54 -13.30 -12.47 -9.73
N ALA A 55 -12.03 -12.32 -10.08
CA ALA A 55 -11.05 -13.40 -10.11
C ALA A 55 -10.55 -13.83 -8.71
N GLY A 56 -11.02 -13.18 -7.64
CA GLY A 56 -10.74 -13.56 -6.25
C GLY A 56 -9.67 -12.72 -5.56
N VAL A 57 -9.13 -11.65 -6.17
CA VAL A 57 -8.27 -10.70 -5.47
C VAL A 57 -9.04 -10.06 -4.31
N ARG A 58 -8.38 -9.95 -3.15
CA ARG A 58 -8.95 -9.33 -1.93
C ARG A 58 -7.99 -8.33 -1.26
N TYR A 59 -6.92 -7.97 -1.94
CA TYR A 59 -5.96 -6.94 -1.52
C TYR A 59 -5.72 -5.97 -2.67
N LEU A 60 -6.10 -4.71 -2.48
CA LEU A 60 -5.83 -3.61 -3.40
C LEU A 60 -4.79 -2.67 -2.79
N ASP A 61 -3.75 -2.39 -3.54
CA ASP A 61 -2.64 -1.53 -3.14
C ASP A 61 -2.64 -0.25 -3.98
N THR A 62 -2.88 0.88 -3.33
CA THR A 62 -2.81 2.22 -3.90
C THR A 62 -1.81 3.10 -3.14
N ALA A 63 -1.79 4.40 -3.42
CA ALA A 63 -1.02 5.39 -2.65
C ALA A 63 -1.58 6.81 -2.84
N TRP A 64 -1.35 7.67 -1.85
CA TRP A 64 -1.66 9.10 -1.92
C TRP A 64 -1.07 9.77 -3.17
N SER A 65 0.13 9.34 -3.57
CA SER A 65 0.90 9.89 -4.69
C SER A 65 0.59 9.27 -6.06
N TYR A 66 -0.39 8.35 -6.18
CA TYR A 66 -0.73 7.75 -7.48
C TYR A 66 -1.71 8.64 -8.25
N TYR A 67 -1.16 9.69 -8.85
CA TYR A 67 -1.86 10.64 -9.73
C TYR A 67 -0.88 11.28 -10.71
N LEU A 68 -1.40 12.04 -11.67
CA LEU A 68 -0.60 12.89 -12.56
C LEU A 68 -0.78 14.35 -12.11
N PRO A 69 0.25 14.99 -11.53
CA PRO A 69 0.16 16.39 -11.16
C PRO A 69 -0.12 17.24 -12.39
N SER A 70 -1.08 18.15 -12.27
CA SER A 70 -1.35 19.17 -13.28
C SER A 70 -0.42 20.36 -13.08
N ALA A 71 -0.15 21.10 -14.15
CA ALA A 71 0.50 22.39 -14.01
C ALA A 71 -0.36 23.33 -13.14
N PRO A 72 0.25 24.24 -12.34
CA PRO A 72 -0.49 25.17 -11.49
C PRO A 72 -1.61 25.90 -12.27
N GLY A 73 -2.85 25.83 -11.77
CA GLY A 73 -4.02 26.45 -12.39
C GLY A 73 -4.65 25.65 -13.54
N THR A 74 -4.18 24.43 -13.81
CA THR A 74 -4.77 23.51 -14.78
C THR A 74 -5.13 22.19 -14.09
N GLY A 75 -6.11 21.46 -14.62
CA GLY A 75 -6.58 20.19 -14.07
C GLY A 75 -7.70 20.36 -13.03
N GLU A 76 -8.41 19.29 -12.81
CA GLU A 76 -9.49 19.22 -11.84
C GLU A 76 -8.92 18.87 -10.45
N PRO A 77 -9.56 19.29 -9.36
CA PRO A 77 -9.15 18.92 -8.01
C PRO A 77 -9.05 17.40 -7.79
N GLU A 78 -9.82 16.62 -8.54
CA GLU A 78 -9.84 15.16 -8.51
C GLU A 78 -8.61 14.51 -9.17
N ASP A 79 -7.85 15.24 -9.99
CA ASP A 79 -6.60 14.75 -10.56
C ASP A 79 -5.58 14.44 -9.45
N MET A 80 -5.55 15.24 -8.40
CA MET A 80 -4.79 14.94 -7.19
C MET A 80 -5.54 13.90 -6.35
N GLY A 81 -5.00 12.69 -6.30
CA GLY A 81 -5.62 11.56 -5.60
C GLY A 81 -6.37 10.60 -6.51
N TYR A 82 -6.19 10.74 -7.82
CA TYR A 82 -6.87 9.93 -8.83
C TYR A 82 -6.87 8.44 -8.50
N GLY A 83 -5.73 7.87 -8.05
CA GLY A 83 -5.61 6.45 -7.73
C GLY A 83 -6.49 6.03 -6.55
N GLU A 84 -6.60 6.86 -5.51
CA GLU A 84 -7.45 6.58 -4.36
C GLU A 84 -8.93 6.74 -4.70
N TYR A 85 -9.30 7.79 -5.44
CA TYR A 85 -10.67 7.94 -5.96
C TYR A 85 -11.06 6.80 -6.90
N LEU A 86 -10.13 6.32 -7.74
CA LEU A 86 -10.38 5.17 -8.61
C LEU A 86 -10.71 3.90 -7.81
N VAL A 87 -9.94 3.61 -6.77
CA VAL A 87 -10.18 2.45 -5.89
C VAL A 87 -11.53 2.59 -5.16
N ARG A 88 -11.82 3.78 -4.61
CA ARG A 88 -13.11 4.08 -3.98
C ARG A 88 -14.29 3.78 -4.92
N ASP A 89 -14.24 4.32 -6.14
CA ASP A 89 -15.35 4.22 -7.08
C ASP A 89 -15.48 2.81 -7.65
N ALA A 90 -14.37 2.11 -7.86
CA ALA A 90 -14.38 0.69 -8.23
C ALA A 90 -15.04 -0.16 -7.15
N LEU A 91 -14.66 0.02 -5.87
CA LEU A 91 -15.30 -0.70 -4.77
C LEU A 91 -16.77 -0.31 -4.59
N HIS A 92 -17.11 0.98 -4.76
CA HIS A 92 -18.48 1.44 -4.64
C HIS A 92 -19.40 0.77 -5.67
N SER A 93 -18.96 0.66 -6.91
CA SER A 93 -19.72 0.08 -8.01
C SER A 93 -19.63 -1.45 -8.11
N TRP A 94 -18.66 -2.10 -7.43
CA TRP A 94 -18.55 -3.55 -7.42
C TRP A 94 -19.65 -4.20 -6.58
N HIS A 95 -20.23 -5.30 -7.06
CA HIS A 95 -21.35 -6.00 -6.42
C HIS A 95 -20.93 -7.15 -5.48
N GLY A 96 -19.63 -7.40 -5.34
CA GLY A 96 -19.11 -8.46 -4.46
C GLY A 96 -19.00 -8.04 -2.98
N PRO A 97 -18.44 -8.93 -2.14
CA PRO A 97 -18.30 -8.72 -0.69
C PRO A 97 -17.17 -7.72 -0.38
N LYS A 98 -17.51 -6.43 -0.31
CA LYS A 98 -16.58 -5.31 -0.13
C LYS A 98 -15.87 -5.35 1.23
N ASP A 99 -16.53 -5.86 2.24
CA ASP A 99 -16.03 -6.06 3.61
C ASP A 99 -14.90 -7.10 3.71
N GLN A 100 -14.70 -7.89 2.65
CA GLN A 100 -13.59 -8.84 2.54
C GLN A 100 -12.38 -8.27 1.79
N VAL A 101 -12.45 -7.03 1.28
CA VAL A 101 -11.36 -6.42 0.51
C VAL A 101 -10.54 -5.51 1.40
N LEU A 102 -9.27 -5.88 1.60
CA LEU A 102 -8.28 -5.03 2.24
C LEU A 102 -7.81 -3.97 1.27
N VAL A 103 -7.91 -2.70 1.65
CA VAL A 103 -7.35 -1.58 0.90
C VAL A 103 -6.15 -1.00 1.65
N ALA A 104 -5.00 -1.00 0.99
CA ALA A 104 -3.82 -0.33 1.49
C ALA A 104 -3.53 0.95 0.69
N THR A 105 -3.13 2.00 1.39
CA THR A 105 -2.59 3.22 0.79
C THR A 105 -1.25 3.59 1.43
N LYS A 106 -0.59 4.65 0.93
CA LYS A 106 0.77 5.01 1.37
C LYS A 106 0.92 6.51 1.49
N THR A 107 1.75 6.95 2.44
CA THR A 107 2.11 8.34 2.69
C THR A 107 3.62 8.56 2.66
N GLY A 108 4.08 9.79 2.62
CA GLY A 108 5.51 10.13 2.71
C GLY A 108 6.25 10.17 1.37
N TRP A 109 5.55 10.05 0.24
CA TRP A 109 6.12 10.19 -1.10
C TRP A 109 5.20 11.01 -1.98
N LEU A 110 5.76 12.02 -2.63
CA LEU A 110 5.03 12.97 -3.44
C LEU A 110 5.25 12.71 -4.92
N ARG A 111 4.26 13.04 -5.72
CA ARG A 111 4.36 13.06 -7.17
C ARG A 111 4.68 14.48 -7.62
N THR A 112 5.68 14.64 -8.47
CA THR A 112 6.15 15.95 -8.93
C THR A 112 6.05 16.10 -10.45
N LEU A 113 5.96 17.35 -10.89
CA LEU A 113 6.04 17.75 -12.29
C LEU A 113 7.06 18.88 -12.41
N ASP A 114 8.11 18.69 -13.18
CA ASP A 114 9.13 19.72 -13.41
C ASP A 114 8.68 20.78 -14.44
N GLY A 115 9.46 21.85 -14.57
CA GLY A 115 9.18 22.92 -15.51
C GLY A 115 9.29 22.52 -17.00
N ASN A 116 9.78 21.32 -17.31
CA ASN A 116 9.88 20.74 -18.65
C ASN A 116 8.75 19.74 -18.94
N GLY A 117 7.85 19.52 -17.98
CA GLY A 117 6.75 18.58 -18.13
C GLY A 117 7.09 17.12 -17.79
N ASN A 118 8.24 16.87 -17.13
CA ASN A 118 8.61 15.53 -16.74
C ASN A 118 8.05 15.21 -15.36
N TYR A 119 7.43 14.05 -15.23
CA TYR A 119 6.96 13.53 -13.96
C TYR A 119 8.10 12.93 -13.15
N GLY A 120 8.08 13.17 -11.85
CA GLY A 120 9.08 12.67 -10.91
C GLY A 120 8.46 12.26 -9.58
N TRP A 121 9.32 11.87 -8.66
CA TRP A 121 8.98 11.47 -7.31
C TRP A 121 9.90 12.16 -6.31
N GLN A 122 9.36 12.55 -5.18
CA GLN A 122 10.10 13.18 -4.10
C GLN A 122 9.67 12.61 -2.76
N ALA A 123 10.64 12.19 -1.94
CA ALA A 123 10.36 11.86 -0.55
C ALA A 123 9.94 13.12 0.22
N ASP A 124 8.94 13.00 1.05
CA ASP A 124 8.57 13.98 2.07
C ASP A 124 7.88 13.23 3.22
N ALA A 125 8.70 12.62 4.06
CA ALA A 125 8.24 11.86 5.21
C ALA A 125 8.31 12.69 6.52
N ARG A 126 8.24 14.02 6.42
CA ARG A 126 8.05 14.85 7.61
C ARG A 126 6.73 14.47 8.29
N PRO A 127 6.70 14.36 9.64
CA PRO A 127 5.52 13.93 10.38
C PRO A 127 4.23 14.68 9.98
N GLU A 128 4.30 16.00 9.85
CA GLU A 128 3.14 16.81 9.45
C GLU A 128 2.62 16.47 8.05
N THR A 129 3.53 16.19 7.08
CA THR A 129 3.15 15.78 5.72
C THR A 129 2.52 14.39 5.72
N MET A 130 3.16 13.43 6.40
CA MET A 130 2.65 12.06 6.49
C MET A 130 1.24 12.03 7.11
N ILE A 131 1.03 12.78 8.19
CA ILE A 131 -0.26 12.84 8.90
C ILE A 131 -1.33 13.51 8.02
N ALA A 132 -1.00 14.63 7.38
CA ALA A 132 -1.94 15.33 6.51
C ALA A 132 -2.36 14.47 5.32
N ASN A 133 -1.39 13.83 4.66
CA ASN A 133 -1.65 12.95 3.52
C ASN A 133 -2.47 11.71 3.90
N ALA A 134 -2.22 11.10 5.07
CA ALA A 134 -2.99 9.95 5.55
C ALA A 134 -4.46 10.32 5.82
N LYS A 135 -4.71 11.46 6.47
CA LYS A 135 -6.08 11.96 6.69
C LYS A 135 -6.79 12.28 5.37
N GLU A 136 -6.06 12.84 4.42
CA GLU A 136 -6.58 13.09 3.07
C GLU A 136 -6.87 11.78 2.33
N SER A 137 -6.02 10.75 2.44
CA SER A 137 -6.25 9.42 1.88
C SER A 137 -7.54 8.80 2.39
N ALA A 138 -7.81 8.87 3.70
CA ALA A 138 -9.07 8.39 4.27
C ALA A 138 -10.28 9.10 3.64
N ARG A 139 -10.20 10.44 3.51
CA ARG A 139 -11.26 11.24 2.85
C ARG A 139 -11.47 10.83 1.38
N ARG A 140 -10.38 10.62 0.61
CA ARG A 140 -10.44 10.23 -0.81
C ARG A 140 -11.00 8.83 -0.99
N LEU A 141 -10.60 7.89 -0.14
CA LEU A 141 -11.11 6.51 -0.13
C LEU A 141 -12.55 6.43 0.41
N GLY A 142 -13.05 7.49 1.08
CA GLY A 142 -14.40 7.53 1.63
C GLY A 142 -14.57 6.64 2.86
N VAL A 143 -13.53 6.50 3.68
CA VAL A 143 -13.53 5.69 4.90
C VAL A 143 -13.20 6.54 6.12
N ASP A 144 -13.71 6.14 7.29
CA ASP A 144 -13.39 6.79 8.56
C ASP A 144 -11.99 6.40 9.06
N THR A 145 -11.57 5.19 8.76
CA THR A 145 -10.27 4.62 9.18
C THR A 145 -9.67 3.80 8.04
N LEU A 146 -8.40 4.03 7.73
CA LEU A 146 -7.64 3.25 6.75
C LEU A 146 -7.37 1.83 7.29
N ASP A 147 -7.56 0.81 6.47
CA ASP A 147 -7.28 -0.57 6.89
C ASP A 147 -5.78 -0.81 7.07
N LEU A 148 -4.96 -0.37 6.11
CA LEU A 148 -3.51 -0.50 6.13
C LEU A 148 -2.86 0.73 5.50
N LEU A 149 -1.97 1.39 6.26
CA LEU A 149 -1.23 2.56 5.80
C LEU A 149 0.27 2.28 5.79
N TYR A 150 0.92 2.47 4.65
CA TYR A 150 2.37 2.34 4.54
C TYR A 150 3.10 3.69 4.63
N SER A 151 4.29 3.71 5.28
CA SER A 151 5.34 4.62 4.86
C SER A 151 5.83 4.17 3.49
N HIS A 152 5.73 5.04 2.48
CA HIS A 152 5.99 4.67 1.08
C HIS A 152 7.47 4.46 0.77
N CYS A 153 8.32 5.21 1.46
CA CYS A 153 9.78 5.09 1.42
C CYS A 153 10.40 5.78 2.64
N ASN A 154 11.65 5.46 2.95
CA ASN A 154 12.44 6.24 3.89
C ASN A 154 12.82 7.58 3.24
N ASP A 155 12.69 8.67 3.98
CA ASP A 155 13.20 10.01 3.62
C ASP A 155 14.50 10.26 4.40
N PRO A 156 15.67 10.24 3.75
CA PRO A 156 16.95 10.42 4.44
C PRO A 156 17.16 11.83 5.03
N GLN A 157 16.25 12.77 4.74
CA GLN A 157 16.31 14.14 5.30
C GLN A 157 15.52 14.26 6.63
N VAL A 158 14.79 13.23 7.02
CA VAL A 158 13.98 13.18 8.24
C VAL A 158 14.44 11.99 9.09
N PRO A 159 14.71 12.17 10.40
CA PRO A 159 15.03 11.04 11.27
C PRO A 159 13.99 9.91 11.13
N TYR A 160 14.46 8.68 10.97
CA TYR A 160 13.57 7.56 10.70
C TYR A 160 12.58 7.30 11.86
N GLU A 161 13.04 7.54 13.08
CA GLU A 161 12.21 7.46 14.28
C GLU A 161 11.05 8.46 14.26
N ASP A 162 11.25 9.65 13.71
CA ASP A 162 10.17 10.65 13.58
C ASP A 162 9.14 10.22 12.53
N GLN A 163 9.60 9.59 11.42
CA GLN A 163 8.70 9.00 10.42
C GLN A 163 7.85 7.88 11.03
N MET A 164 8.46 6.99 11.82
CA MET A 164 7.75 5.91 12.52
C MET A 164 6.84 6.46 13.63
N GLY A 165 7.26 7.53 14.30
CA GLY A 165 6.44 8.26 15.26
C GLY A 165 5.15 8.80 14.66
N ALA A 166 5.20 9.32 13.41
CA ALA A 166 4.02 9.77 12.68
C ALA A 166 3.05 8.61 12.37
N LEU A 167 3.55 7.45 11.95
CA LEU A 167 2.70 6.26 11.76
C LEU A 167 2.07 5.82 13.07
N LYS A 168 2.84 5.80 14.17
CA LYS A 168 2.32 5.48 15.49
C LYS A 168 1.19 6.41 15.90
N GLN A 169 1.38 7.73 15.73
CA GLN A 169 0.35 8.72 16.03
C GLN A 169 -0.93 8.47 15.23
N LEU A 170 -0.82 8.15 13.93
CA LEU A 170 -1.97 7.87 13.06
C LEU A 170 -2.79 6.66 13.52
N VAL A 171 -2.13 5.63 14.05
CA VAL A 171 -2.83 4.49 14.66
C VAL A 171 -3.45 4.87 16.00
N ASP A 172 -2.71 5.59 16.86
CA ASP A 172 -3.21 6.04 18.17
C ASP A 172 -4.43 6.99 18.03
N GLU A 173 -4.48 7.80 16.96
CA GLU A 173 -5.62 8.67 16.63
C GLU A 173 -6.76 7.92 15.91
N GLY A 174 -6.61 6.64 15.57
CA GLY A 174 -7.61 5.84 14.85
C GLY A 174 -7.75 6.17 13.36
N VAL A 175 -6.79 6.89 12.77
CA VAL A 175 -6.76 7.18 11.32
C VAL A 175 -6.40 5.94 10.50
N ALA A 176 -5.57 5.05 11.06
CA ALA A 176 -5.24 3.76 10.46
C ALA A 176 -5.40 2.63 11.49
N LYS A 177 -5.87 1.45 11.06
CA LYS A 177 -5.97 0.25 11.91
C LYS A 177 -4.62 -0.41 12.11
N ALA A 178 -3.83 -0.48 11.04
CA ALA A 178 -2.51 -1.10 10.99
C ALA A 178 -1.59 -0.31 10.06
N VAL A 179 -0.29 -0.50 10.24
CA VAL A 179 0.72 0.19 9.43
C VAL A 179 1.71 -0.80 8.82
N GLY A 180 2.34 -0.35 7.74
CA GLY A 180 3.43 -1.04 7.07
C GLY A 180 4.54 -0.07 6.69
N ILE A 181 5.65 -0.63 6.24
CA ILE A 181 6.81 0.11 5.74
C ILE A 181 7.21 -0.42 4.38
N SER A 182 7.79 0.42 3.54
CA SER A 182 8.13 0.05 2.17
C SER A 182 9.48 0.61 1.75
N ARG A 183 10.20 -0.12 0.87
CA ARG A 183 11.47 0.28 0.28
C ARG A 183 12.55 0.56 1.34
N ILE A 184 12.71 -0.36 2.28
CA ILE A 184 13.56 -0.22 3.46
C ILE A 184 14.48 -1.44 3.60
N ASP A 185 15.53 -1.31 4.41
CA ASP A 185 16.45 -2.39 4.75
C ASP A 185 16.10 -3.06 6.11
N ASN A 186 16.89 -4.05 6.49
CA ASN A 186 16.65 -4.81 7.71
C ASN A 186 16.82 -3.99 8.99
N THR A 187 17.74 -3.04 9.01
CA THR A 187 17.96 -2.16 10.16
C THR A 187 16.75 -1.26 10.39
N ASP A 188 16.17 -0.74 9.30
CA ASP A 188 14.95 0.05 9.34
C ASP A 188 13.74 -0.79 9.83
N ILE A 189 13.66 -2.07 9.45
CA ILE A 189 12.59 -2.97 9.91
C ILE A 189 12.66 -3.16 11.42
N GLU A 190 13.84 -3.46 11.97
CA GLU A 190 14.01 -3.64 13.41
C GLU A 190 13.68 -2.37 14.18
N THR A 191 14.11 -1.20 13.68
CA THR A 191 13.81 0.11 14.28
C THR A 191 12.30 0.38 14.25
N ALA A 192 11.64 0.16 13.12
CA ALA A 192 10.19 0.33 12.98
C ALA A 192 9.42 -0.61 13.91
N HIS A 193 9.82 -1.88 13.99
CA HIS A 193 9.19 -2.84 14.89
C HIS A 193 9.33 -2.44 16.37
N ASN A 194 10.48 -1.93 16.79
CA ASN A 194 10.68 -1.45 18.15
C ASN A 194 9.77 -0.27 18.51
N ILE A 195 9.42 0.60 17.55
CA ILE A 195 8.58 1.78 17.76
C ILE A 195 7.08 1.45 17.66
N LEU A 196 6.72 0.63 16.67
CA LEU A 196 5.34 0.35 16.28
C LEU A 196 4.76 -0.90 16.96
N GLY A 197 5.63 -1.87 17.31
CA GLY A 197 5.20 -3.16 17.88
C GLY A 197 4.23 -3.89 16.95
N ASP A 198 3.21 -4.53 17.52
CA ASP A 198 2.19 -5.31 16.80
C ASP A 198 1.35 -4.50 15.80
N ARG A 199 1.49 -3.17 15.76
CA ARG A 199 0.84 -2.31 14.76
C ARG A 199 1.51 -2.39 13.40
N LEU A 200 2.82 -2.74 13.36
CA LEU A 200 3.56 -3.01 12.14
C LEU A 200 3.24 -4.41 11.66
N VAL A 201 2.46 -4.52 10.58
CA VAL A 201 1.94 -5.81 10.09
C VAL A 201 2.50 -6.19 8.72
N ALA A 202 3.24 -5.30 8.06
CA ALA A 202 3.71 -5.57 6.71
C ALA A 202 4.99 -4.80 6.34
N VAL A 203 5.81 -5.46 5.54
CA VAL A 203 6.95 -4.87 4.82
C VAL A 203 6.71 -5.07 3.32
N GLN A 204 6.80 -3.99 2.53
CA GLN A 204 6.60 -4.03 1.09
C GLN A 204 7.88 -3.62 0.35
N ASN A 205 8.65 -4.59 -0.09
CA ASN A 205 9.85 -4.39 -0.90
C ASN A 205 9.70 -4.99 -2.30
N GLN A 206 10.42 -4.43 -3.27
CA GLN A 206 10.51 -5.03 -4.60
C GLN A 206 11.17 -6.41 -4.49
N PHE A 207 10.48 -7.44 -4.98
CA PHE A 207 11.01 -8.80 -5.05
C PHE A 207 10.54 -9.47 -6.35
N SER A 208 11.46 -10.08 -7.08
CA SER A 208 11.13 -10.78 -8.33
C SER A 208 12.23 -11.79 -8.67
N PRO A 209 12.06 -12.67 -9.68
CA PRO A 209 13.11 -13.59 -10.12
C PRO A 209 14.41 -12.91 -10.54
N VAL A 210 14.35 -11.62 -10.93
CA VAL A 210 15.52 -10.83 -11.38
C VAL A 210 15.93 -9.75 -10.36
N HIS A 211 15.25 -9.65 -9.21
CA HIS A 211 15.54 -8.72 -8.13
C HIS A 211 15.34 -9.44 -6.79
N ARG A 212 16.41 -10.01 -6.25
CA ARG A 212 16.38 -10.91 -5.09
C ARG A 212 17.13 -10.37 -3.87
N ASP A 213 17.68 -9.17 -3.94
CA ASP A 213 18.42 -8.54 -2.83
C ASP A 213 17.66 -8.52 -1.49
N PRO A 214 16.30 -8.39 -1.48
CA PRO A 214 15.55 -8.45 -0.24
C PRO A 214 15.27 -9.84 0.35
N GLU A 215 15.97 -10.91 -0.08
CA GLU A 215 15.75 -12.24 0.52
C GLU A 215 15.97 -12.25 2.05
N HIS A 216 16.97 -11.54 2.54
CA HIS A 216 17.21 -11.38 3.98
C HIS A 216 16.09 -10.62 4.71
N THR A 217 15.34 -9.78 4.00
CA THR A 217 14.16 -9.10 4.54
C THR A 217 13.07 -10.09 4.92
N LEU A 218 12.88 -11.14 4.10
CA LEU A 218 11.90 -12.20 4.39
C LEU A 218 12.25 -12.93 5.69
N GLU A 219 13.53 -13.27 5.89
CA GLU A 219 13.99 -13.91 7.12
C GLU A 219 13.80 -13.02 8.35
N THR A 220 14.04 -11.70 8.22
CA THR A 220 13.82 -10.73 9.29
C THR A 220 12.35 -10.62 9.64
N CYS A 221 11.47 -10.50 8.64
CA CYS A 221 10.04 -10.46 8.86
C CYS A 221 9.52 -11.75 9.52
N GLU A 222 10.00 -12.92 9.08
CA GLU A 222 9.61 -14.21 9.67
C GLU A 222 10.01 -14.33 11.16
N LYS A 223 11.15 -13.75 11.54
CA LYS A 223 11.61 -13.75 12.95
C LYS A 223 10.81 -12.80 13.84
N LEU A 224 10.29 -11.72 13.25
CA LEU A 224 9.55 -10.70 14.01
C LEU A 224 8.03 -10.99 14.08
N GLY A 225 7.52 -11.95 13.33
CA GLY A 225 6.10 -12.34 13.28
C GLY A 225 5.32 -11.54 12.25
#